data_923f68a21ba1a0ced4696eae6c0ddb44
#
_entry.id   923f68a21ba1a0ced4696eae6c0ddb44
#
_cell.length_a   1.000
_cell.length_b   1.000
_cell.length_c   1.000
_cell.angle_alpha   90.00
_cell.angle_beta   90.00
_cell.angle_gamma   90.00
#
_symmetry.space_group_name_H-M   'P 1'
#
loop_
_entity.id
_entity.type
_entity.pdbx_description
1 polymer ?
#
loop_
_entity_poly.entity_id
_entity_poly.type
_entity_poly.pdbx_seq_one_letter_code
_entity_poly.pdbx_strand_id
1 'polypeptide(L)'
;ITYNNVKLPPEALITENGYVNALHTIDLARLFVAALTVGIAQRAIDITVKYLSQRQTFGKPIFKNQYIQFQLVEMNNKVEALGH
;
A
#
# COMPACT_ATOMS: atom_id res chain seq x y z
N ILE A 1 -18.60 12.85 10.07
CA ILE A 1 -18.58 14.22 10.60
C ILE A 1 -19.66 15.01 9.88
N THR A 2 -20.48 15.70 10.64
CA THR A 2 -21.60 16.50 10.12
C THR A 2 -21.44 17.94 10.57
N TYR A 3 -21.63 18.89 9.65
CA TYR A 3 -21.60 20.31 9.93
C TYR A 3 -22.99 20.91 9.66
N ASN A 4 -23.61 21.49 10.69
CA ASN A 4 -24.92 22.12 10.58
C ASN A 4 -24.81 23.62 10.86
N ASN A 5 -25.10 24.45 9.84
CA ASN A 5 -25.14 25.90 9.96
C ASN A 5 -23.90 26.53 10.60
N VAL A 6 -22.73 25.96 10.35
CA VAL A 6 -21.46 26.50 10.85
C VAL A 6 -21.09 27.75 10.03
N LYS A 7 -20.93 28.88 10.72
CA LYS A 7 -20.49 30.13 10.11
C LYS A 7 -18.99 30.30 10.29
N LEU A 8 -18.32 30.57 9.18
CA LEU A 8 -16.86 30.80 9.18
C LEU A 8 -16.55 32.20 8.68
N PRO A 9 -15.48 32.84 9.18
CA PRO A 9 -15.04 34.12 8.66
C PRO A 9 -14.51 33.99 7.22
N PRO A 10 -14.54 35.06 6.41
CA PRO A 10 -14.02 35.03 5.03
C PRO A 10 -12.59 34.55 4.91
N GLU A 11 -11.75 34.79 5.92
CA GLU A 11 -10.34 34.40 5.96
C GLU A 11 -10.14 32.88 6.07
N ALA A 12 -11.17 32.14 6.45
CA ALA A 12 -11.15 30.70 6.49
C ALA A 12 -11.25 30.06 5.10
N LEU A 13 -11.60 30.83 4.08
CA LEU A 13 -11.65 30.36 2.70
C LEU A 13 -10.23 30.20 2.16
N ILE A 14 -9.85 28.94 1.83
CA ILE A 14 -8.52 28.62 1.32
C ILE A 14 -8.40 28.98 -0.16
N THR A 15 -9.47 28.76 -0.92
CA THR A 15 -9.51 29.00 -2.37
C THR A 15 -10.95 29.18 -2.84
N GLU A 16 -11.13 29.99 -3.89
CA GLU A 16 -12.44 30.15 -4.53
C GLU A 16 -12.85 28.94 -5.38
N ASN A 17 -11.86 28.17 -5.86
CA ASN A 17 -12.07 26.98 -6.67
C ASN A 17 -11.93 25.70 -5.82
N GLY A 18 -12.54 25.68 -4.63
CA GLY A 18 -12.39 24.60 -3.66
C GLY A 18 -12.74 23.22 -4.20
N TYR A 19 -13.80 23.10 -5.01
CA TYR A 19 -14.20 21.82 -5.59
C TYR A 19 -13.12 21.25 -6.52
N VAL A 20 -12.61 22.04 -7.44
CA VAL A 20 -11.56 21.62 -8.38
C VAL A 20 -10.28 21.28 -7.64
N ASN A 21 -9.87 22.12 -6.68
CA ASN A 21 -8.67 21.86 -5.88
C ASN A 21 -8.80 20.61 -5.01
N ALA A 22 -9.99 20.34 -4.48
CA ALA A 22 -10.27 19.09 -3.75
C ALA A 22 -10.12 17.86 -4.65
N LEU A 23 -10.60 17.92 -5.89
CA LEU A 23 -10.43 16.82 -6.85
C LEU A 23 -8.94 16.58 -7.17
N HIS A 24 -8.16 17.62 -7.39
CA HIS A 24 -6.70 17.50 -7.60
C HIS A 24 -6.00 16.86 -6.38
N THR A 25 -6.39 17.27 -5.19
CA THR A 25 -5.84 16.69 -3.94
C THR A 25 -6.17 15.21 -3.83
N ILE A 26 -7.40 14.80 -4.18
CA ILE A 26 -7.81 13.41 -4.17
C ILE A 26 -6.99 12.59 -5.19
N ASP A 27 -6.73 13.13 -6.37
CA ASP A 27 -5.92 12.44 -7.38
C ASP A 27 -4.49 12.21 -6.89
N LEU A 28 -3.87 13.19 -6.24
CA LEU A 28 -2.57 13.04 -5.62
C LEU A 28 -2.60 12.01 -4.49
N ALA A 29 -3.63 12.05 -3.65
CA ALA A 29 -3.79 11.11 -2.55
C ALA A 29 -3.89 9.65 -3.07
N ARG A 30 -4.54 9.43 -4.19
CA ARG A 30 -4.62 8.10 -4.82
C ARG A 30 -3.25 7.58 -5.23
N LEU A 31 -2.38 8.44 -5.78
CA LEU A 31 -1.00 8.08 -6.10
C LEU A 31 -0.20 7.69 -4.85
N PHE A 32 -0.32 8.48 -3.77
CA PHE A 32 0.35 8.18 -2.51
C PHE A 32 -0.12 6.85 -1.91
N VAL A 33 -1.42 6.58 -1.94
CA VAL A 33 -1.98 5.31 -1.45
C VAL A 33 -1.45 4.13 -2.28
N ALA A 34 -1.38 4.27 -3.59
CA ALA A 34 -0.83 3.24 -4.46
C ALA A 34 0.64 2.95 -4.11
N ALA A 35 1.47 3.97 -3.99
CA ALA A 35 2.88 3.84 -3.61
C ALA A 35 3.03 3.19 -2.22
N LEU A 36 2.23 3.61 -1.26
CA LEU A 36 2.22 3.04 0.09
C LEU A 36 1.88 1.54 0.06
N THR A 37 0.88 1.16 -0.74
CA THR A 37 0.45 -0.24 -0.88
C THR A 37 1.58 -1.11 -1.44
N VAL A 38 2.30 -0.63 -2.46
CA VAL A 38 3.47 -1.32 -3.00
C VAL A 38 4.54 -1.51 -1.94
N GLY A 39 4.84 -0.48 -1.16
CA GLY A 39 5.81 -0.54 -0.07
C GLY A 39 5.43 -1.56 1.01
N ILE A 40 4.16 -1.59 1.40
CA ILE A 40 3.63 -2.56 2.37
C ILE A 40 3.74 -3.99 1.81
N ALA A 41 3.37 -4.19 0.56
CA ALA A 41 3.45 -5.50 -0.09
C ALA A 41 4.89 -6.00 -0.19
N GLN A 42 5.83 -5.14 -0.57
CA GLN A 42 7.25 -5.48 -0.60
C GLN A 42 7.77 -5.88 0.79
N ARG A 43 7.42 -5.09 1.81
CA ARG A 43 7.81 -5.41 3.18
C ARG A 43 7.23 -6.74 3.66
N ALA A 44 6.00 -7.04 3.29
CA ALA A 44 5.37 -8.33 3.62
C ALA A 44 6.13 -9.51 3.00
N ILE A 45 6.57 -9.37 1.75
CA ILE A 45 7.40 -10.39 1.08
C ILE A 45 8.73 -10.57 1.82
N ASP A 46 9.42 -9.48 2.15
CA ASP A 46 10.70 -9.54 2.86
C ASP A 46 10.60 -10.28 4.20
N ILE A 47 9.56 -9.96 4.98
CA ILE A 47 9.30 -10.64 6.26
C ILE A 47 8.98 -12.11 6.03
N THR A 48 8.18 -12.42 5.01
CA THR A 48 7.80 -13.80 4.68
C THR A 48 9.02 -14.62 4.27
N VAL A 49 9.88 -14.10 3.40
CA VAL A 49 11.11 -14.77 2.99
C VAL A 49 12.00 -15.06 4.19
N LYS A 50 12.17 -14.06 5.06
CA LYS A 50 12.97 -14.22 6.28
C LYS A 50 12.39 -15.32 7.19
N TYR A 51 11.07 -15.32 7.40
CA TYR A 51 10.40 -16.34 8.21
C TYR A 51 10.56 -17.72 7.61
N LEU A 52 10.33 -17.89 6.30
CA LEU A 52 10.39 -19.19 5.62
C LEU A 52 11.81 -19.75 5.58
N SER A 53 12.84 -18.88 5.58
CA SER A 53 14.23 -19.35 5.63
C SER A 53 14.63 -19.87 7.01
N GLN A 54 13.91 -19.46 8.06
CA GLN A 54 14.18 -19.87 9.46
C GLN A 54 13.27 -21.00 9.93
N ARG A 55 12.02 -21.08 9.42
CA ARG A 55 11.05 -22.10 9.81
C ARG A 55 11.42 -23.46 9.20
N GLN A 56 11.43 -24.50 10.03
CA GLN A 56 11.70 -25.86 9.59
C GLN A 56 10.45 -26.72 9.65
N THR A 57 10.28 -27.55 8.61
CA THR A 57 9.24 -28.58 8.53
C THR A 57 9.86 -29.85 7.95
N PHE A 58 9.64 -30.99 8.60
CA PHE A 58 10.26 -32.29 8.21
C PHE A 58 11.81 -32.20 8.15
N GLY A 59 12.43 -31.46 9.07
CA GLY A 59 13.89 -31.32 9.13
C GLY A 59 14.51 -30.43 8.09
N LYS A 60 13.70 -29.72 7.29
CA LYS A 60 14.17 -28.80 6.25
C LYS A 60 13.50 -27.42 6.40
N PRO A 61 14.18 -26.31 6.03
CA PRO A 61 13.51 -25.01 5.97
C PRO A 61 12.33 -25.07 5.01
N ILE A 62 11.23 -24.41 5.40
CA ILE A 62 10.00 -24.35 4.57
C ILE A 62 10.30 -23.72 3.20
N PHE A 63 11.26 -22.80 3.14
CA PHE A 63 11.71 -22.16 1.91
C PHE A 63 12.13 -23.16 0.83
N LYS A 64 12.59 -24.37 1.20
CA LYS A 64 12.97 -25.41 0.24
C LYS A 64 11.77 -26.14 -0.36
N ASN A 65 10.57 -25.91 0.15
CA ASN A 65 9.35 -26.48 -0.42
C ASN A 65 9.04 -25.81 -1.76
N GLN A 66 8.93 -26.59 -2.83
CA GLN A 66 8.72 -26.08 -4.20
C GLN A 66 7.42 -25.29 -4.34
N TYR A 67 6.35 -25.73 -3.69
CA TYR A 67 5.07 -25.01 -3.71
C TYR A 67 5.22 -23.59 -3.10
N ILE A 68 5.92 -23.48 -1.99
CA ILE A 68 6.19 -22.19 -1.33
C ILE A 68 7.05 -21.31 -2.22
N GLN A 69 8.06 -21.86 -2.88
CA GLN A 69 8.90 -21.10 -3.81
C GLN A 69 8.07 -20.52 -4.97
N PHE A 70 7.18 -21.30 -5.56
CA PHE A 70 6.30 -20.82 -6.62
C PHE A 70 5.35 -19.73 -6.15
N GLN A 71 4.80 -19.85 -4.94
CA GLN A 71 3.95 -18.83 -4.34
C GLN A 71 4.72 -17.51 -4.13
N LEU A 72 5.96 -17.58 -3.66
CA LEU A 72 6.80 -16.39 -3.48
C LEU A 72 7.10 -15.69 -4.80
N VAL A 73 7.44 -16.45 -5.84
CA VAL A 73 7.70 -15.89 -7.17
C VAL A 73 6.45 -15.19 -7.72
N GLU A 74 5.28 -15.81 -7.57
CA GLU A 74 4.03 -15.22 -8.02
C GLU A 74 3.72 -13.91 -7.29
N MET A 75 3.89 -13.89 -5.96
CA MET A 75 3.69 -12.67 -5.17
C MET A 75 4.66 -11.56 -5.58
N ASN A 76 5.94 -11.88 -5.74
CA ASN A 76 6.94 -10.91 -6.15
C ASN A 76 6.62 -10.31 -7.52
N ASN A 77 6.22 -11.14 -8.47
CA ASN A 77 5.84 -10.67 -9.81
C ASN A 77 4.65 -9.71 -9.76
N LYS A 78 3.66 -9.99 -8.91
CA LYS A 78 2.51 -9.09 -8.71
C LYS A 78 2.94 -7.75 -8.13
N VAL A 79 3.83 -7.74 -7.15
CA VAL A 79 4.34 -6.50 -6.53
C VAL A 79 5.16 -5.69 -7.52
N GLU A 80 6.03 -6.33 -8.29
CA GLU A 80 6.80 -5.64 -9.33
C GLU A 80 5.90 -5.03 -10.40
N ALA A 81 4.87 -5.74 -10.84
CA ALA A 81 3.91 -5.21 -11.82
C ALA A 81 3.17 -3.98 -11.29
N LEU A 82 2.85 -3.94 -9.99
CA LEU A 82 2.21 -2.79 -9.36
C LEU A 82 3.15 -1.59 -9.21
N GLY A 83 4.46 -1.83 -9.06
CA GLY A 83 5.47 -0.78 -8.88
C GLY A 83 5.85 -0.07 -10.18
N HIS A 84 5.42 -0.57 -11.32
CA HIS A 84 5.61 0.04 -12.62
C HIS A 84 4.35 0.79 -13.04
#